data_bf85c86be4003edbc42e019011a14a2b
#
_entry.id   bf85c86be4003edbc42e019011a14a2b
#
_cell.length_a   1.000
_cell.length_b   1.000
_cell.length_c   1.000
_cell.angle_alpha   90.00
_cell.angle_beta   90.00
_cell.angle_gamma   90.00
#
_symmetry.space_group_name_H-M   'P 1'
#
loop_
_entity.id
_entity.type
_entity.pdbx_description
1 polymer ?
#
loop_
_entity_poly.entity_id
_entity_poly.type
_entity_poly.pdbx_seq_one_letter_code
_entity_poly.pdbx_strand_id
1 'polypeptide(L)'
;VAGGSSSGNLNSVSIVLTRDPERKRRLYELHLEQPMVLEAPLVMTFCADWFRTREWLRQRGARDNFNNLLGYHVAAYDAMIVAQNVCLGFEARGLGICYMGTTLYCLPELVEFLQLPETVVPVTSIVVGHPAEDPAKRDRLPVAALLHDETYHRPAPDEIDATYAEREVRGWQRYMSMPELKAEIEAAGITSLAQYYTSRIKYDPDRFAADSELLRLLLAERGFLP
;
A
#
# COMPACT_ATOMS: atom_id res chain seq x y z
N VAL A 1 9.23 -1.53 15.23
CA VAL A 1 7.79 -1.42 15.53
C VAL A 1 7.56 -0.33 16.60
N ALA A 2 8.11 -0.47 17.79
CA ALA A 2 7.83 0.42 18.92
C ALA A 2 8.26 1.89 18.75
N GLY A 3 9.06 2.23 17.75
CA GLY A 3 9.50 3.61 17.48
C GLY A 3 8.53 4.40 16.57
N GLY A 4 7.46 3.79 16.06
CA GLY A 4 6.46 4.48 15.25
C GLY A 4 5.56 5.36 16.12
N SER A 5 5.24 6.56 15.63
CA SER A 5 4.19 7.38 16.26
C SER A 5 2.84 6.67 16.18
N SER A 6 2.01 6.85 17.18
CA SER A 6 0.65 6.33 17.22
C SER A 6 -0.30 7.38 17.79
N SER A 7 -1.46 7.50 17.19
CA SER A 7 -2.50 8.44 17.62
C SER A 7 -2.93 8.15 19.05
N GLY A 8 -2.81 9.15 19.94
CA GLY A 8 -3.15 9.00 21.36
C GLY A 8 -2.40 7.86 22.09
N ASN A 9 -1.31 7.36 21.53
CA ASN A 9 -0.58 6.17 22.00
C ASN A 9 -1.46 4.91 22.11
N LEU A 10 -2.49 4.81 21.27
CA LEU A 10 -3.45 3.68 21.29
C LEU A 10 -2.91 2.45 20.54
N ASN A 11 -1.88 2.63 19.70
CA ASN A 11 -1.22 1.55 18.95
C ASN A 11 -2.24 0.73 18.13
N SER A 12 -3.04 1.43 17.33
CA SER A 12 -4.14 0.87 16.54
C SER A 12 -3.65 0.10 15.30
N VAL A 13 -2.64 -0.74 15.49
CA VAL A 13 -2.00 -1.54 14.45
C VAL A 13 -1.75 -2.96 14.92
N SER A 14 -1.94 -3.93 14.03
CA SER A 14 -1.46 -5.30 14.17
C SER A 14 -0.62 -5.69 12.97
N ILE A 15 0.33 -6.60 13.19
CA ILE A 15 1.20 -7.13 12.14
C ILE A 15 1.12 -8.64 12.16
N VAL A 16 0.70 -9.23 11.03
CA VAL A 16 0.71 -10.68 10.86
C VAL A 16 1.97 -11.07 10.09
N LEU A 17 2.74 -12.00 10.65
CA LEU A 17 3.99 -12.50 10.08
C LEU A 17 3.73 -13.87 9.43
N THR A 18 3.98 -14.00 8.15
CA THR A 18 3.86 -15.26 7.40
C THR A 18 5.24 -15.71 6.95
N ARG A 19 5.68 -16.90 7.45
CA ARG A 19 6.96 -17.54 7.13
C ARG A 19 6.77 -18.93 6.56
N ASP A 20 5.67 -19.59 6.95
CA ASP A 20 5.36 -20.94 6.51
C ASP A 20 5.24 -21.01 4.99
N PRO A 21 5.95 -21.96 4.32
CA PRO A 21 5.96 -22.03 2.86
C PRO A 21 4.60 -22.26 2.23
N GLU A 22 3.73 -23.09 2.83
CA GLU A 22 2.41 -23.35 2.28
C GLU A 22 1.49 -22.13 2.43
N ARG A 23 1.58 -21.44 3.56
CA ARG A 23 0.86 -20.18 3.73
C ARG A 23 1.37 -19.09 2.79
N LYS A 24 2.68 -19.02 2.53
CA LYS A 24 3.25 -18.10 1.53
C LYS A 24 2.78 -18.43 0.11
N ARG A 25 2.57 -19.70 -0.23
CA ARG A 25 2.00 -20.11 -1.52
C ARG A 25 0.61 -19.51 -1.72
N ARG A 26 -0.24 -19.56 -0.69
CA ARG A 26 -1.54 -18.90 -0.77
C ARG A 26 -1.44 -17.37 -0.89
N LEU A 27 -0.53 -16.74 -0.17
CA LEU A 27 -0.26 -15.30 -0.35
C LEU A 27 0.26 -14.96 -1.75
N TYR A 28 1.07 -15.81 -2.34
CA TYR A 28 1.55 -15.64 -3.71
C TYR A 28 0.38 -15.58 -4.72
N GLU A 29 -0.58 -16.49 -4.62
CA GLU A 29 -1.80 -16.45 -5.44
C GLU A 29 -2.58 -15.14 -5.23
N LEU A 30 -2.80 -14.73 -3.98
CA LEU A 30 -3.52 -13.50 -3.64
C LEU A 30 -2.81 -12.23 -4.12
N HIS A 31 -1.48 -12.27 -4.15
CA HIS A 31 -0.66 -11.16 -4.62
C HIS A 31 -0.31 -11.23 -6.13
N LEU A 32 -1.21 -11.79 -6.94
CA LEU A 32 -1.07 -11.88 -8.40
C LEU A 32 0.24 -12.58 -8.84
N GLU A 33 0.56 -13.64 -8.16
CA GLU A 33 1.71 -14.51 -8.47
C GLU A 33 3.06 -13.76 -8.56
N GLN A 34 3.26 -12.74 -7.71
CA GLN A 34 4.53 -12.04 -7.68
C GLN A 34 5.62 -12.91 -7.03
N PRO A 35 6.71 -13.28 -7.75
CA PRO A 35 7.69 -14.27 -7.30
C PRO A 35 8.32 -13.94 -5.95
N MET A 36 8.53 -12.66 -5.66
CA MET A 36 9.13 -12.19 -4.41
C MET A 36 8.37 -12.63 -3.15
N VAL A 37 7.08 -12.98 -3.25
CA VAL A 37 6.28 -13.50 -2.12
C VAL A 37 6.75 -14.89 -1.71
N LEU A 38 7.14 -15.73 -2.68
CA LEU A 38 7.69 -17.05 -2.41
C LEU A 38 9.17 -17.00 -2.03
N GLU A 39 9.94 -16.14 -2.70
CA GLU A 39 11.39 -16.04 -2.56
C GLU A 39 11.81 -15.42 -1.21
N ALA A 40 11.11 -14.37 -0.76
CA ALA A 40 11.41 -13.74 0.51
C ALA A 40 11.10 -14.66 1.70
N PRO A 41 11.98 -14.72 2.71
CA PRO A 41 11.77 -15.55 3.90
C PRO A 41 10.59 -15.07 4.77
N LEU A 42 10.14 -13.84 4.61
CA LEU A 42 9.09 -13.24 5.44
C LEU A 42 8.16 -12.36 4.63
N VAL A 43 6.85 -12.54 4.81
CA VAL A 43 5.81 -11.60 4.44
C VAL A 43 5.20 -11.01 5.71
N MET A 44 5.05 -9.70 5.76
CA MET A 44 4.43 -8.98 6.87
C MET A 44 3.21 -8.24 6.36
N THR A 45 2.03 -8.52 6.93
CA THR A 45 0.79 -7.79 6.64
C THR A 45 0.48 -6.87 7.80
N PHE A 46 0.41 -5.58 7.54
CA PHE A 46 0.07 -4.52 8.50
C PHE A 46 -1.40 -4.22 8.41
N CYS A 47 -2.08 -4.25 9.54
CA CYS A 47 -3.51 -4.08 9.63
C CYS A 47 -3.86 -2.87 10.50
N ALA A 48 -4.83 -2.07 10.06
CA ALA A 48 -5.58 -1.17 10.92
C ALA A 48 -6.36 -2.03 11.94
N ASP A 49 -6.17 -1.79 13.24
CA ASP A 49 -6.69 -2.67 14.29
C ASP A 49 -7.25 -1.89 15.47
N TRP A 50 -8.58 -1.86 15.56
CA TRP A 50 -9.27 -1.35 16.74
C TRP A 50 -9.83 -2.46 17.64
N PHE A 51 -9.72 -3.73 17.30
CA PHE A 51 -10.28 -4.83 18.06
C PHE A 51 -9.83 -4.81 19.53
N ARG A 52 -8.51 -4.75 19.77
CA ARG A 52 -7.96 -4.73 21.15
C ARG A 52 -8.43 -3.53 21.95
N THR A 53 -8.41 -2.34 21.35
CA THR A 53 -8.81 -1.10 22.01
C THR A 53 -10.30 -1.11 22.33
N ARG A 54 -11.15 -1.55 21.38
CA ARG A 54 -12.60 -1.64 21.60
C ARG A 54 -12.95 -2.65 22.68
N GLU A 55 -12.29 -3.81 22.72
CA GLU A 55 -12.45 -4.78 23.78
C GLU A 55 -12.02 -4.23 25.15
N TRP A 56 -10.92 -3.50 25.20
CA TRP A 56 -10.51 -2.83 26.42
C TRP A 56 -11.52 -1.78 26.89
N LEU A 57 -12.05 -0.96 26.00
CA LEU A 57 -13.10 0.04 26.31
C LEU A 57 -14.38 -0.68 26.84
N ARG A 58 -14.81 -1.72 26.18
CA ARG A 58 -15.97 -2.51 26.60
C ARG A 58 -15.80 -3.09 28.01
N GLN A 59 -14.63 -3.66 28.31
CA GLN A 59 -14.31 -4.20 29.64
C GLN A 59 -14.29 -3.11 30.76
N ARG A 60 -14.14 -1.86 30.39
CA ARG A 60 -14.14 -0.71 31.33
C ARG A 60 -15.44 0.08 31.33
N GLY A 61 -16.47 -0.39 30.61
CA GLY A 61 -17.75 0.33 30.48
C GLY A 61 -17.62 1.68 29.78
N ALA A 62 -16.55 1.87 28.99
CA ALA A 62 -16.32 3.10 28.26
C ALA A 62 -17.06 3.08 26.91
N ARG A 63 -17.41 4.26 26.41
CA ARG A 63 -18.05 4.41 25.11
C ARG A 63 -17.06 4.13 23.98
N ASP A 64 -17.49 3.35 22.99
CA ASP A 64 -16.76 3.13 21.74
C ASP A 64 -16.95 4.31 20.78
N ASN A 65 -15.83 4.90 20.35
CA ASN A 65 -15.79 6.03 19.41
C ASN A 65 -15.06 5.68 18.10
N PHE A 66 -14.58 4.45 17.92
CA PHE A 66 -13.65 4.07 16.84
C PHE A 66 -14.30 3.23 15.74
N ASN A 67 -15.60 3.04 15.78
CA ASN A 67 -16.40 2.28 14.83
C ASN A 67 -16.92 3.13 13.66
N ASN A 68 -16.08 3.96 13.09
CA ASN A 68 -16.42 4.87 12.01
C ASN A 68 -15.24 5.09 11.06
N LEU A 69 -15.49 5.78 9.94
CA LEU A 69 -14.48 6.03 8.90
C LEU A 69 -13.24 6.76 9.45
N LEU A 70 -13.41 7.70 10.38
CA LEU A 70 -12.27 8.38 11.00
C LEU A 70 -11.42 7.41 11.82
N GLY A 71 -12.08 6.49 12.56
CA GLY A 71 -11.39 5.43 13.27
C GLY A 71 -10.53 4.58 12.33
N TYR A 72 -11.09 4.13 11.20
CA TYR A 72 -10.32 3.40 10.19
C TYR A 72 -9.11 4.21 9.69
N HIS A 73 -9.28 5.48 9.35
CA HIS A 73 -8.19 6.34 8.86
C HIS A 73 -7.06 6.48 9.89
N VAL A 74 -7.39 6.72 11.15
CA VAL A 74 -6.40 6.82 12.23
C VAL A 74 -5.60 5.53 12.35
N ALA A 75 -6.25 4.37 12.36
CA ALA A 75 -5.57 3.08 12.44
C ALA A 75 -4.74 2.76 11.18
N ALA A 76 -5.23 3.15 10.00
CA ALA A 76 -4.48 3.00 8.76
C ALA A 76 -3.20 3.84 8.74
N TYR A 77 -3.24 5.08 9.28
CA TYR A 77 -2.05 5.91 9.45
C TYR A 77 -1.05 5.27 10.44
N ASP A 78 -1.51 4.81 11.59
CA ASP A 78 -0.66 4.09 12.55
C ASP A 78 0.02 2.89 11.88
N ALA A 79 -0.73 2.09 11.11
CA ALA A 79 -0.22 0.94 10.38
C ALA A 79 0.88 1.34 9.36
N MET A 80 0.66 2.39 8.58
CA MET A 80 1.63 2.87 7.59
C MET A 80 2.88 3.48 8.23
N ILE A 81 2.74 4.24 9.33
CA ILE A 81 3.88 4.79 10.08
C ILE A 81 4.75 3.65 10.62
N VAL A 82 4.13 2.64 11.21
CA VAL A 82 4.85 1.47 11.73
C VAL A 82 5.49 0.68 10.59
N ALA A 83 4.80 0.47 9.47
CA ALA A 83 5.35 -0.22 8.30
C ALA A 83 6.59 0.50 7.77
N GLN A 84 6.56 1.82 7.61
CA GLN A 84 7.71 2.58 7.13
C GLN A 84 8.89 2.53 8.12
N ASN A 85 8.64 2.63 9.42
CA ASN A 85 9.69 2.47 10.44
C ASN A 85 10.34 1.08 10.41
N VAL A 86 9.53 0.04 10.21
CA VAL A 86 10.01 -1.34 10.07
C VAL A 86 10.88 -1.48 8.83
N CYS A 87 10.47 -0.91 7.69
CA CYS A 87 11.27 -0.88 6.46
C CYS A 87 12.64 -0.24 6.69
N LEU A 88 12.69 0.96 7.25
CA LEU A 88 13.94 1.64 7.57
C LEU A 88 14.83 0.80 8.52
N GLY A 89 14.21 0.13 9.49
CA GLY A 89 14.93 -0.74 10.41
C GLY A 89 15.52 -1.98 9.74
N PHE A 90 14.88 -2.53 8.71
CA PHE A 90 15.40 -3.64 7.91
C PHE A 90 16.49 -3.17 6.94
N GLU A 91 16.26 -2.09 6.22
CA GLU A 91 17.23 -1.51 5.30
C GLU A 91 18.54 -1.10 6.01
N ALA A 92 18.44 -0.53 7.21
CA ALA A 92 19.60 -0.20 8.05
C ALA A 92 20.41 -1.46 8.48
N ARG A 93 19.87 -2.65 8.32
CA ARG A 93 20.54 -3.95 8.57
C ARG A 93 20.93 -4.70 7.30
N GLY A 94 20.86 -4.04 6.15
CA GLY A 94 21.21 -4.62 4.85
C GLY A 94 20.17 -5.59 4.28
N LEU A 95 18.94 -5.55 4.80
CA LEU A 95 17.83 -6.33 4.23
C LEU A 95 17.10 -5.52 3.18
N GLY A 96 16.60 -6.19 2.14
CA GLY A 96 15.71 -5.62 1.14
C GLY A 96 14.24 -5.74 1.56
N ILE A 97 13.45 -4.80 1.12
CA ILE A 97 11.99 -4.79 1.30
C ILE A 97 11.27 -4.45 0.00
N CYS A 98 10.05 -4.93 -0.14
CA CYS A 98 9.15 -4.44 -1.18
C CYS A 98 7.72 -4.32 -0.63
N TYR A 99 7.12 -3.15 -0.81
CA TYR A 99 5.70 -2.94 -0.53
C TYR A 99 4.84 -3.62 -1.60
N MET A 100 3.85 -4.36 -1.15
CA MET A 100 2.91 -5.11 -1.99
C MET A 100 1.63 -4.28 -2.20
N GLY A 101 1.60 -3.46 -3.26
CA GLY A 101 0.40 -2.69 -3.62
C GLY A 101 -0.83 -3.57 -3.91
N THR A 102 -0.60 -4.81 -4.30
CA THR A 102 -1.62 -5.83 -4.54
C THR A 102 -2.43 -6.21 -3.28
N THR A 103 -1.98 -5.84 -2.08
CA THR A 103 -2.77 -5.97 -0.85
C THR A 103 -4.17 -5.37 -1.00
N LEU A 104 -4.29 -4.24 -1.71
CA LEU A 104 -5.57 -3.56 -1.89
C LEU A 104 -6.53 -4.28 -2.85
N TYR A 105 -6.05 -5.24 -3.62
CA TYR A 105 -6.85 -5.98 -4.61
C TYR A 105 -7.41 -7.31 -4.10
N CYS A 106 -7.04 -7.72 -2.89
CA CYS A 106 -7.43 -8.99 -2.29
C CYS A 106 -7.77 -8.85 -0.78
N LEU A 107 -8.36 -7.73 -0.40
CA LEU A 107 -8.64 -7.44 1.01
C LEU A 107 -9.58 -8.46 1.69
N PRO A 108 -10.71 -8.87 1.10
CA PRO A 108 -11.59 -9.88 1.70
C PRO A 108 -10.89 -11.22 1.88
N GLU A 109 -10.16 -11.67 0.88
CA GLU A 109 -9.42 -12.94 0.91
C GLU A 109 -8.30 -12.90 1.95
N LEU A 110 -7.63 -11.76 2.13
CA LEU A 110 -6.64 -11.58 3.18
C LEU A 110 -7.28 -11.59 4.57
N VAL A 111 -8.45 -10.97 4.74
CA VAL A 111 -9.19 -11.02 6.01
C VAL A 111 -9.51 -12.48 6.39
N GLU A 112 -10.04 -13.24 5.45
CA GLU A 112 -10.34 -14.66 5.66
C GLU A 112 -9.08 -15.49 5.93
N PHE A 113 -8.09 -15.38 5.05
CA PHE A 113 -6.84 -16.14 5.13
C PHE A 113 -6.06 -15.89 6.41
N LEU A 114 -6.01 -14.64 6.87
CA LEU A 114 -5.32 -14.25 8.09
C LEU A 114 -6.20 -14.38 9.34
N GLN A 115 -7.47 -14.77 9.18
CA GLN A 115 -8.45 -14.93 10.28
C GLN A 115 -8.58 -13.64 11.10
N LEU A 116 -8.68 -12.50 10.42
CA LEU A 116 -8.76 -11.22 11.09
C LEU A 116 -10.14 -11.03 11.75
N PRO A 117 -10.19 -10.61 13.03
CA PRO A 117 -11.47 -10.33 13.69
C PRO A 117 -12.12 -9.06 13.13
N GLU A 118 -13.37 -8.79 13.54
CA GLU A 118 -14.05 -7.53 13.23
C GLU A 118 -13.17 -6.33 13.63
N THR A 119 -13.30 -5.20 12.93
CA THR A 119 -12.51 -3.98 13.13
C THR A 119 -11.00 -4.11 12.94
N VAL A 120 -10.58 -5.17 12.24
CA VAL A 120 -9.21 -5.34 11.75
C VAL A 120 -9.23 -5.48 10.24
N VAL A 121 -8.51 -4.60 9.54
CA VAL A 121 -8.47 -4.52 8.06
C VAL A 121 -7.02 -4.42 7.58
N PRO A 122 -6.59 -5.23 6.60
CA PRO A 122 -5.26 -5.09 6.02
C PRO A 122 -5.09 -3.71 5.35
N VAL A 123 -3.94 -3.08 5.56
CA VAL A 123 -3.59 -1.78 4.96
C VAL A 123 -2.51 -1.96 3.90
N THR A 124 -1.47 -2.70 4.23
CA THR A 124 -0.36 -2.99 3.32
C THR A 124 0.35 -4.27 3.73
N SER A 125 1.01 -4.90 2.77
CA SER A 125 1.95 -5.99 3.04
C SER A 125 3.34 -5.60 2.54
N ILE A 126 4.37 -6.17 3.17
CA ILE A 126 5.74 -6.09 2.68
C ILE A 126 6.35 -7.48 2.64
N VAL A 127 7.21 -7.72 1.67
CA VAL A 127 8.13 -8.85 1.67
C VAL A 127 9.50 -8.38 2.17
N VAL A 128 10.19 -9.23 2.92
CA VAL A 128 11.49 -8.90 3.54
C VAL A 128 12.45 -10.06 3.30
N GLY A 129 13.65 -9.76 2.83
CA GLY A 129 14.69 -10.75 2.58
C GLY A 129 16.05 -10.13 2.32
N HIS A 130 17.02 -10.95 1.98
CA HIS A 130 18.30 -10.45 1.47
C HIS A 130 18.11 -10.01 0.03
N PRO A 131 18.56 -8.78 -0.35
CA PRO A 131 18.40 -8.30 -1.72
C PRO A 131 19.22 -9.18 -2.68
N ALA A 132 18.58 -9.64 -3.77
CA ALA A 132 19.23 -10.39 -4.83
C ALA A 132 19.81 -9.48 -5.93
N GLU A 133 19.40 -8.21 -5.93
CA GLU A 133 19.81 -7.20 -6.90
C GLU A 133 19.95 -5.83 -6.23
N ASP A 134 20.71 -4.94 -6.85
CA ASP A 134 20.82 -3.53 -6.45
C ASP A 134 20.30 -2.65 -7.60
N PRO A 135 18.98 -2.51 -7.76
CA PRO A 135 18.39 -1.76 -8.85
C PRO A 135 18.66 -0.26 -8.71
N ALA A 136 18.85 0.42 -9.83
CA ALA A 136 18.96 1.87 -9.85
C ALA A 136 17.74 2.51 -9.17
N LYS A 137 17.99 3.51 -8.34
CA LYS A 137 16.91 4.26 -7.67
C LYS A 137 15.99 4.89 -8.71
N ARG A 138 14.70 4.72 -8.50
CA ARG A 138 13.69 5.39 -9.32
C ARG A 138 13.68 6.88 -9.00
N ASP A 139 13.45 7.67 -10.03
CA ASP A 139 13.20 9.10 -9.90
C ASP A 139 12.00 9.39 -8.99
N ARG A 140 12.04 10.55 -8.38
CA ARG A 140 10.93 11.17 -7.65
C ARG A 140 10.67 12.54 -8.25
N LEU A 141 9.49 13.08 -8.01
CA LEU A 141 9.23 14.47 -8.34
C LEU A 141 10.21 15.39 -7.58
N PRO A 142 10.56 16.56 -8.13
CA PRO A 142 11.36 17.54 -7.42
C PRO A 142 10.76 17.89 -6.06
N VAL A 143 11.58 18.03 -5.04
CA VAL A 143 11.11 18.34 -3.68
C VAL A 143 10.29 19.64 -3.65
N ALA A 144 10.69 20.64 -4.45
CA ALA A 144 9.98 21.91 -4.58
C ALA A 144 8.51 21.75 -5.06
N ALA A 145 8.21 20.69 -5.81
CA ALA A 145 6.83 20.40 -6.24
C ALA A 145 5.96 19.77 -5.14
N LEU A 146 6.57 19.36 -4.03
CA LEU A 146 5.90 18.67 -2.90
C LEU A 146 5.84 19.55 -1.64
N LEU A 147 6.63 20.62 -1.59
CA LEU A 147 6.71 21.52 -0.44
C LEU A 147 6.04 22.85 -0.78
N HIS A 148 5.12 23.24 0.08
CA HIS A 148 4.43 24.53 0.01
C HIS A 148 4.71 25.29 1.30
N ASP A 149 5.08 26.57 1.19
CA ASP A 149 5.34 27.42 2.33
C ASP A 149 4.05 28.09 2.80
N GLU A 150 3.72 27.92 4.09
CA GLU A 150 2.54 28.44 4.78
C GLU A 150 1.18 27.97 4.18
N THR A 151 1.01 28.07 2.86
CA THR A 151 -0.24 27.73 2.15
C THR A 151 0.03 26.89 0.91
N TYR A 152 -0.96 26.10 0.51
CA TYR A 152 -0.85 25.30 -0.71
C TYR A 152 -0.78 26.23 -1.95
N HIS A 153 0.32 26.17 -2.68
CA HIS A 153 0.43 26.76 -4.00
C HIS A 153 -0.25 25.87 -5.04
N ARG A 154 -1.27 26.39 -5.73
CA ARG A 154 -1.89 25.70 -6.85
C ARG A 154 -1.05 25.96 -8.11
N PRO A 155 -0.34 24.95 -8.65
CA PRO A 155 0.56 25.17 -9.77
C PRO A 155 -0.22 25.52 -11.04
N ALA A 156 0.36 26.40 -11.86
CA ALA A 156 -0.11 26.69 -13.21
C ALA A 156 0.22 25.52 -14.17
N PRO A 157 -0.43 25.43 -15.35
CA PRO A 157 -0.17 24.33 -16.29
C PRO A 157 1.28 24.15 -16.70
N ASP A 158 2.01 25.23 -16.93
CA ASP A 158 3.44 25.24 -17.28
C ASP A 158 4.34 24.76 -16.14
N GLU A 159 3.98 25.05 -14.89
CA GLU A 159 4.67 24.55 -13.71
C GLU A 159 4.44 23.02 -13.55
N ILE A 160 3.23 22.54 -13.88
CA ILE A 160 2.91 21.09 -13.91
C ILE A 160 3.74 20.40 -14.99
N ASP A 161 3.77 20.95 -16.20
CA ASP A 161 4.57 20.42 -17.31
C ASP A 161 6.05 20.36 -16.94
N ALA A 162 6.61 21.42 -16.37
CA ALA A 162 7.99 21.45 -15.91
C ALA A 162 8.27 20.41 -14.81
N THR A 163 7.33 20.22 -13.88
CA THR A 163 7.44 19.24 -12.79
C THR A 163 7.52 17.79 -13.28
N TYR A 164 6.78 17.47 -14.33
CA TYR A 164 6.69 16.10 -14.86
C TYR A 164 7.61 15.83 -16.05
N ALA A 165 8.23 16.84 -16.68
CA ALA A 165 9.00 16.70 -17.91
C ALA A 165 10.07 15.59 -17.85
N GLU A 166 10.91 15.59 -16.82
CA GLU A 166 11.96 14.58 -16.66
C GLU A 166 11.38 13.19 -16.37
N ARG A 167 10.35 13.12 -15.55
CA ARG A 167 9.65 11.87 -15.24
C ARG A 167 8.97 11.26 -16.45
N GLU A 168 8.37 12.08 -17.31
CA GLU A 168 7.74 11.59 -18.55
C GLU A 168 8.79 10.96 -19.46
N VAL A 169 9.91 11.61 -19.68
CA VAL A 169 10.99 11.08 -20.52
C VAL A 169 11.53 9.76 -19.94
N ARG A 170 11.97 9.77 -18.70
CA ARG A 170 12.57 8.58 -18.07
C ARG A 170 11.59 7.43 -17.87
N GLY A 171 10.37 7.75 -17.42
CA GLY A 171 9.31 6.76 -17.23
C GLY A 171 8.89 6.12 -18.54
N TRP A 172 8.71 6.93 -19.58
CA TRP A 172 8.37 6.44 -20.92
C TRP A 172 9.46 5.54 -21.50
N GLN A 173 10.72 6.00 -21.49
CA GLN A 173 11.86 5.21 -21.95
C GLN A 173 11.95 3.86 -21.24
N ARG A 174 11.74 3.84 -19.94
CA ARG A 174 11.77 2.61 -19.16
C ARG A 174 10.71 1.60 -19.61
N TYR A 175 9.44 2.02 -19.75
CA TYR A 175 8.37 1.10 -20.17
C TYR A 175 8.54 0.66 -21.62
N MET A 176 8.97 1.54 -22.50
CA MET A 176 9.27 1.24 -23.89
C MET A 176 10.53 0.37 -24.10
N SER A 177 11.36 0.21 -23.07
CA SER A 177 12.52 -0.71 -23.12
C SER A 177 12.15 -2.19 -22.84
N MET A 178 10.91 -2.45 -22.42
CA MET A 178 10.39 -3.81 -22.16
C MET A 178 9.62 -4.29 -23.38
N PRO A 179 10.12 -5.27 -24.17
CA PRO A 179 9.56 -5.58 -25.49
C PRO A 179 8.07 -5.98 -25.49
N GLU A 180 7.67 -6.83 -24.54
CA GLU A 180 6.27 -7.29 -24.42
C GLU A 180 5.34 -6.13 -24.06
N LEU A 181 5.70 -5.35 -23.02
CA LEU A 181 4.92 -4.20 -22.59
C LEU A 181 4.86 -3.11 -23.66
N LYS A 182 5.96 -2.88 -24.40
CA LYS A 182 5.97 -1.96 -25.53
C LYS A 182 4.94 -2.36 -26.58
N ALA A 183 4.88 -3.63 -26.94
CA ALA A 183 3.92 -4.12 -27.93
C ALA A 183 2.46 -3.91 -27.47
N GLU A 184 2.16 -4.13 -26.19
CA GLU A 184 0.85 -3.86 -25.62
C GLU A 184 0.49 -2.37 -25.63
N ILE A 185 1.44 -1.51 -25.25
CA ILE A 185 1.27 -0.05 -25.25
C ILE A 185 0.98 0.46 -26.67
N GLU A 186 1.76 0.01 -27.66
CA GLU A 186 1.58 0.38 -29.07
C GLU A 186 0.25 -0.13 -29.62
N ALA A 187 -0.12 -1.36 -29.34
CA ALA A 187 -1.39 -1.96 -29.75
C ALA A 187 -2.61 -1.23 -29.15
N ALA A 188 -2.47 -0.69 -27.94
CA ALA A 188 -3.50 0.11 -27.28
C ALA A 188 -3.54 1.58 -27.75
N GLY A 189 -2.64 2.01 -28.65
CA GLY A 189 -2.58 3.39 -29.13
C GLY A 189 -2.16 4.42 -28.08
N ILE A 190 -1.45 3.98 -27.03
CA ILE A 190 -0.99 4.84 -25.93
C ILE A 190 0.28 5.57 -26.37
N THR A 191 0.30 6.90 -26.23
CA THR A 191 1.38 7.75 -26.73
C THR A 191 2.11 8.57 -25.65
N SER A 192 1.68 8.49 -24.39
CA SER A 192 2.31 9.20 -23.29
C SER A 192 2.31 8.39 -22.00
N LEU A 193 3.21 8.75 -21.09
CA LEU A 193 3.28 8.13 -19.76
C LEU A 193 1.97 8.35 -18.96
N ALA A 194 1.36 9.51 -19.07
CA ALA A 194 0.11 9.82 -18.39
C ALA A 194 -1.03 8.92 -18.87
N GLN A 195 -1.17 8.73 -20.20
CA GLN A 195 -2.14 7.79 -20.78
C GLN A 195 -1.87 6.35 -20.33
N TYR A 196 -0.60 5.94 -20.28
CA TYR A 196 -0.22 4.61 -19.80
C TYR A 196 -0.67 4.38 -18.36
N TYR A 197 -0.46 5.36 -17.46
CA TYR A 197 -0.85 5.22 -16.06
C TYR A 197 -2.35 5.01 -15.84
N THR A 198 -3.19 5.58 -16.70
CA THR A 198 -4.67 5.46 -16.61
C THR A 198 -5.25 4.50 -17.65
N SER A 199 -4.40 3.63 -18.21
CA SER A 199 -4.83 2.59 -19.15
C SER A 199 -5.20 1.29 -18.45
N ARG A 200 -5.86 0.40 -19.21
CA ARG A 200 -6.14 -0.98 -18.77
C ARG A 200 -4.88 -1.81 -18.48
N ILE A 201 -3.74 -1.40 -19.01
CA ILE A 201 -2.45 -2.09 -18.81
C ILE A 201 -1.88 -1.78 -17.42
N LYS A 202 -2.15 -0.59 -16.85
CA LYS A 202 -1.51 -0.16 -15.58
C LYS A 202 -2.50 0.04 -14.43
N TYR A 203 -3.23 1.14 -14.43
CA TYR A 203 -4.28 1.43 -13.45
C TYR A 203 -5.60 1.57 -14.20
N ASP A 204 -6.21 0.44 -14.50
CA ASP A 204 -7.51 0.39 -15.17
C ASP A 204 -8.54 1.18 -14.36
N PRO A 205 -9.14 2.24 -14.91
CA PRO A 205 -10.11 3.06 -14.19
C PRO A 205 -11.34 2.27 -13.70
N ASP A 206 -11.82 1.31 -14.49
CA ASP A 206 -12.98 0.50 -14.14
C ASP A 206 -12.64 -0.44 -12.97
N ARG A 207 -11.48 -1.08 -13.04
CA ARG A 207 -10.98 -1.91 -11.93
C ARG A 207 -10.72 -1.07 -10.68
N PHE A 208 -10.09 0.10 -10.83
CA PHE A 208 -9.80 0.98 -9.69
C PHE A 208 -11.09 1.43 -8.98
N ALA A 209 -12.16 1.70 -9.74
CA ALA A 209 -13.48 2.00 -9.18
C ALA A 209 -14.10 0.80 -8.47
N ALA A 210 -13.99 -0.40 -9.05
CA ALA A 210 -14.46 -1.64 -8.42
C ALA A 210 -13.71 -1.97 -7.12
N ASP A 211 -12.39 -1.84 -7.11
CA ASP A 211 -11.56 -2.06 -5.91
C ASP A 211 -11.87 -1.02 -4.81
N SER A 212 -12.18 0.21 -5.18
CA SER A 212 -12.66 1.25 -4.25
C SER A 212 -13.99 0.87 -3.60
N GLU A 213 -14.94 0.35 -4.39
CA GLU A 213 -16.22 -0.11 -3.86
C GLU A 213 -16.05 -1.37 -2.98
N LEU A 214 -15.17 -2.29 -3.36
CA LEU A 214 -14.81 -3.44 -2.54
C LEU A 214 -14.29 -3.02 -1.17
N LEU A 215 -13.39 -2.05 -1.12
CA LEU A 215 -12.89 -1.49 0.14
C LEU A 215 -14.04 -0.87 0.97
N ARG A 216 -14.93 -0.11 0.32
CA ARG A 216 -16.09 0.48 1.01
C ARG A 216 -16.99 -0.57 1.64
N LEU A 217 -17.32 -1.63 0.89
CA LEU A 217 -18.14 -2.75 1.38
C LEU A 217 -17.45 -3.49 2.53
N LEU A 218 -16.16 -3.74 2.39
CA LEU A 218 -15.38 -4.37 3.45
C LEU A 218 -15.38 -3.51 4.73
N LEU A 219 -15.18 -2.20 4.63
CA LEU A 219 -15.22 -1.30 5.78
C LEU A 219 -16.58 -1.29 6.47
N ALA A 220 -17.67 -1.41 5.72
CA ALA A 220 -19.02 -1.56 6.27
C ALA A 220 -19.16 -2.91 7.00
N GLU A 221 -18.79 -4.02 6.37
CA GLU A 221 -18.79 -5.35 6.98
C GLU A 221 -17.95 -5.42 8.26
N ARG A 222 -16.80 -4.72 8.26
CA ARG A 222 -15.88 -4.70 9.40
C ARG A 222 -16.25 -3.66 10.47
N GLY A 223 -17.39 -2.98 10.33
CA GLY A 223 -17.95 -2.08 11.33
C GLY A 223 -17.31 -0.67 11.39
N PHE A 224 -16.78 -0.20 10.27
CA PHE A 224 -16.25 1.17 10.13
C PHE A 224 -17.16 2.10 9.33
N LEU A 225 -18.17 1.57 8.68
CA LEU A 225 -19.19 2.34 7.98
C LEU A 225 -20.58 1.86 8.42
N PRO A 226 -21.59 2.74 8.39
CA PRO A 226 -22.98 2.34 8.66
C PRO A 226 -23.51 1.40 7.58
#